data_1c7e2786b28cf84fb99cdd3dec708c1c
#
_entry.id   1c7e2786b28cf84fb99cdd3dec708c1c
#
_cell.length_a   1.000
_cell.length_b   1.000
_cell.length_c   1.000
_cell.angle_alpha   90.00
_cell.angle_beta   90.00
_cell.angle_gamma   90.00
#
_symmetry.space_group_name_H-M   'P 1'
#
loop_
_entity.id
_entity.type
_entity.pdbx_description
1 polymer ?
#
loop_
_entity_poly.entity_id
_entity_poly.type
_entity_poly.pdbx_seq_one_letter_code
_entity_poly.pdbx_strand_id
1 'polypeptide(L)' 'MKVLDVVRLIKEFEVLPIGTKGTIVYEYDGKAFEVEFFDDDGNTIDVFTTPVEVIELLKAHK' A
#
# COMPACT_ATOMS: atom_id res chain seq x y z
N MET A 1 3.41 -9.12 -5.72
CA MET A 1 3.52 -7.65 -5.56
C MET A 1 4.98 -7.26 -5.51
N LYS A 2 5.29 -6.12 -6.07
CA LYS A 2 6.67 -5.66 -6.14
C LYS A 2 6.72 -4.14 -6.05
N VAL A 3 7.93 -3.61 -5.91
CA VAL A 3 8.14 -2.16 -5.83
C VAL A 3 7.49 -1.45 -7.01
N LEU A 4 6.83 -0.34 -6.72
CA LEU A 4 6.08 0.53 -7.61
C LEU A 4 4.70 0.02 -8.01
N ASP A 5 4.31 -1.18 -7.58
CA ASP A 5 2.92 -1.62 -7.75
C ASP A 5 2.00 -0.75 -6.90
N VAL A 6 0.81 -0.49 -7.42
CA VAL A 6 -0.23 0.24 -6.68
C VAL A 6 -1.13 -0.77 -6.00
N VAL A 7 -1.39 -0.54 -4.72
CA VAL A 7 -2.21 -1.43 -3.89
C VAL A 7 -3.31 -0.62 -3.21
N ARG A 8 -4.28 -1.34 -2.63
CA ARG A 8 -5.28 -0.70 -1.77
C ARG A 8 -5.49 -1.53 -0.53
N LEU A 9 -5.94 -0.87 0.53
CA LEU A 9 -6.26 -1.56 1.77
C LEU A 9 -7.58 -2.32 1.63
N ILE A 10 -7.57 -3.59 2.05
CA ILE A 10 -8.78 -4.41 2.13
C ILE A 10 -9.26 -4.56 3.57
N LYS A 11 -8.52 -4.00 4.51
CA LYS A 11 -8.86 -3.91 5.93
C LYS A 11 -8.43 -2.54 6.43
N GLU A 12 -9.07 -2.07 7.49
CA GLU A 12 -8.57 -0.88 8.15
C GLU A 12 -7.16 -1.15 8.66
N PHE A 13 -6.27 -0.18 8.49
CA PHE A 13 -4.87 -0.34 8.89
C PHE A 13 -4.35 1.01 9.37
N GLU A 14 -3.77 1.00 10.59
CA GLU A 14 -3.38 2.22 11.28
C GLU A 14 -4.62 3.11 11.42
N VAL A 15 -4.59 4.34 10.95
CA VAL A 15 -5.77 5.21 10.95
C VAL A 15 -6.41 5.31 9.57
N LEU A 16 -6.01 4.43 8.64
CA LEU A 16 -6.43 4.49 7.25
C LEU A 16 -7.62 3.58 7.00
N PRO A 17 -8.66 4.06 6.32
CA PRO A 17 -9.84 3.24 6.03
C PRO A 17 -9.61 2.25 4.91
N ILE A 18 -10.49 1.27 4.81
CA ILE A 18 -10.54 0.34 3.69
C ILE A 18 -10.63 1.14 2.39
N GLY A 19 -9.88 0.72 1.39
CA GLY A 19 -9.87 1.37 0.09
C GLY A 19 -8.78 2.42 -0.09
N THR A 20 -8.07 2.77 0.98
CA THR A 20 -6.94 3.69 0.87
C THR A 20 -5.90 3.11 -0.06
N LYS A 21 -5.43 3.90 -1.01
CA LYS A 21 -4.45 3.46 -2.02
C LYS A 21 -3.04 3.81 -1.60
N GLY A 22 -2.10 3.01 -2.10
CA GLY A 22 -0.70 3.27 -1.84
C GLY A 22 0.18 2.67 -2.92
N THR A 23 1.46 3.04 -2.88
CA THR A 23 2.47 2.51 -3.79
C THR A 23 3.51 1.79 -2.97
N ILE A 24 3.87 0.58 -3.39
CA ILE A 24 4.92 -0.19 -2.73
C ILE A 24 6.26 0.48 -3.03
N VAL A 25 6.97 0.87 -1.98
CA VAL A 25 8.28 1.52 -2.14
C VAL A 25 9.44 0.64 -1.68
N TYR A 26 9.14 -0.44 -0.97
CA TYR A 26 10.16 -1.41 -0.57
C TYR A 26 9.51 -2.74 -0.24
N GLU A 27 10.19 -3.83 -0.61
CA GLU A 27 9.73 -5.19 -0.33
C GLU A 27 10.73 -5.87 0.61
N TYR A 28 10.22 -6.44 1.71
CA TYR A 28 11.09 -7.14 2.66
C TYR A 28 11.26 -8.62 2.31
N ASP A 29 10.17 -9.38 2.46
CA ASP A 29 10.26 -10.85 2.33
C ASP A 29 9.02 -11.43 1.62
N GLY A 30 8.25 -10.59 0.95
CA GLY A 30 7.01 -11.01 0.31
C GLY A 30 5.82 -11.05 1.26
N LYS A 31 6.05 -10.86 2.57
CA LYS A 31 4.99 -10.85 3.59
C LYS A 31 4.70 -9.46 4.12
N ALA A 32 5.64 -8.55 3.97
CA ALA A 32 5.48 -7.16 4.40
C ALA A 32 6.15 -6.24 3.40
N PHE A 33 5.59 -5.05 3.28
CA PHE A 33 6.07 -4.04 2.33
C PHE A 33 6.04 -2.67 2.99
N GLU A 34 6.98 -1.80 2.60
CA GLU A 34 6.79 -0.38 2.89
C GLU A 34 5.87 0.17 1.83
N VAL A 35 4.77 0.76 2.27
CA VAL A 35 3.76 1.31 1.36
C VAL A 35 3.58 2.79 1.65
N GLU A 36 3.73 3.60 0.61
CA GLU A 36 3.47 5.03 0.68
C GLU A 36 2.00 5.24 0.34
N PHE A 37 1.18 5.52 1.36
CA PHE A 37 -0.25 5.73 1.17
C PHE A 37 -0.52 7.16 0.76
N PHE A 38 -1.51 7.34 -0.11
CA PHE A 38 -1.87 8.66 -0.61
C PHE A 38 -3.39 8.83 -0.62
N ASP A 39 -3.84 10.09 -0.60
CA ASP A 39 -5.27 10.40 -0.64
C ASP A 39 -5.76 10.48 -2.09
N ASP A 40 -7.05 10.79 -2.26
CA ASP A 40 -7.67 10.83 -3.57
C ASP A 40 -7.11 11.95 -4.46
N ASP A 41 -6.46 12.93 -3.87
CA ASP A 41 -5.82 14.01 -4.62
C ASP A 41 -4.37 13.69 -4.97
N GLY A 42 -3.89 12.52 -4.57
CA GLY A 42 -2.52 12.09 -4.84
C GLY A 42 -1.49 12.58 -3.83
N ASN A 43 -1.94 13.19 -2.73
CA ASN A 43 -1.03 13.66 -1.68
C ASN A 43 -0.64 12.52 -0.76
N THR A 44 0.65 12.41 -0.44
CA THR A 44 1.13 11.38 0.48
C THR A 44 0.57 11.59 1.87
N ILE A 45 -0.03 10.54 2.43
CA ILE A 45 -0.52 10.57 3.82
C ILE A 45 0.61 10.16 4.75
N ASP A 46 1.18 8.98 4.52
CA ASP A 46 2.28 8.46 5.35
C ASP A 46 2.85 7.21 4.69
N VAL A 47 3.99 6.73 5.21
CA VAL A 47 4.60 5.48 4.78
C VAL A 47 4.58 4.53 5.96
N PHE A 48 3.97 3.35 5.77
CA PHE A 48 3.88 2.34 6.82
C PHE A 48 4.41 0.99 6.36
N THR A 49 5.02 0.26 7.29
CA THR A 49 5.32 -1.15 7.08
C THR A 49 4.01 -1.91 7.13
N THR A 50 3.60 -2.49 6.02
CA THR A 50 2.25 -3.01 5.82
C THR A 50 2.28 -4.51 5.54
N PRO A 51 1.53 -5.32 6.33
CA PRO A 51 1.44 -6.76 6.05
C PRO A 51 0.71 -7.01 4.74
N VAL A 52 1.14 -8.03 4.00
CA VAL A 52 0.54 -8.35 2.71
C VAL A 52 -0.96 -8.68 2.84
N GLU A 53 -1.37 -9.22 3.98
CA GLU A 53 -2.76 -9.66 4.18
C GLU A 53 -3.77 -8.52 4.29
N VAL A 54 -3.32 -7.27 4.45
CA VAL A 54 -4.25 -6.13 4.53
C VAL A 54 -4.34 -5.34 3.24
N ILE A 55 -3.59 -5.75 2.21
CA ILE A 55 -3.58 -5.05 0.93
C ILE A 55 -3.88 -6.01 -0.22
N GLU A 56 -4.36 -5.46 -1.32
CA GLU A 56 -4.49 -6.21 -2.57
C GLU A 56 -3.91 -5.37 -3.71
N LEU A 57 -3.46 -6.05 -4.74
CA LEU A 57 -2.92 -5.40 -5.93
C LEU A 57 -4.03 -4.67 -6.66
N LEU A 58 -3.84 -3.39 -6.92
CA LEU A 58 -4.78 -2.59 -7.69
C LEU A 58 -4.27 -2.42 -9.13
N LYS A 59 -2.98 -2.11 -9.27
CA LYS A 59 -2.38 -1.91 -10.59
C LYS A 59 -0.91 -2.29 -10.53
N ALA A 60 -0.51 -3.25 -11.37
CA ALA A 60 0.89 -3.63 -11.46
C ALA A 60 1.69 -2.58 -12.23
N HIS A 61 2.89 -2.30 -11.77
CA HIS A 61 3.82 -1.43 -12.46
C HIS A 61 4.47 -2.22 -13.60
N LYS A 62 4.55 -1.60 -14.75
CA LYS A 62 5.17 -2.23 -15.94
C LYS A 62 6.57 -1.72 -16.18
#